data_7b33defa2b1d1a3f32170a55b9de0b27
#
_entry.id   7b33defa2b1d1a3f32170a55b9de0b27
#
_cell.length_a   1.000
_cell.length_b   1.000
_cell.length_c   1.000
_cell.angle_alpha   90.00
_cell.angle_beta   90.00
_cell.angle_gamma   90.00
#
_symmetry.space_group_name_H-M   'P 1'
#
loop_
_entity.id
_entity.type
_entity.pdbx_description
1 polymer ?
#
loop_
_entity_poly.entity_id
_entity_poly.type
_entity_poly.pdbx_seq_one_letter_code
_entity_poly.pdbx_strand_id
1 'polypeptide(L)'
;MKQFLFLYLSLCSVCLSYSQEGLRQLLNDSALKHASVGIQVTDLNTGKTIVSHDPQKSLTPASITKVITSATALELLGSEYRYVTQVTLDESDPTRILVLGSGDPTLGSDVFGDNTTAFFINITDALKKELQPDREYSIYVVDNLFGYDGISPEWTWIDIGNYYASGSYGISIFDNTYKLFFNTSAKIAPPRILRTEPDMKKIRFTNFLTLNTTGSDNGYIYGIPFSYERTVKGNIPAGKAEFSIKGDIPDPGLFLGETLADYLVRSGIKISQVETARTDYLAKKQVQYKPGKIVHTLTSRPMKDIVQEVNVKSNNHYAEHLLRIIGRTQNTDIYSDALQAGIDYVKKFWEQQGISTSSLTLHDGSGLAPQNAFSPAFLTEILAYMYTKSKNSKVFFDSLPKAGKDGTLRSFMRNTKYEGKISAKSGSIGGVQCYSGYLIDGNKQYAFTVMINKFNGTRSQVRSAIEKFLLSL
;
A
#
# COMPACT_ATOMS: atom_id res chain seq x y z
N MET A 1 -21.34 -21.31 -44.25
CA MET A 1 -21.83 -20.55 -43.10
C MET A 1 -22.46 -21.43 -41.99
N LYS A 2 -23.41 -22.34 -42.29
CA LYS A 2 -24.05 -23.19 -41.27
C LYS A 2 -23.09 -24.15 -40.51
N GLN A 3 -22.10 -24.73 -41.17
CA GLN A 3 -21.11 -25.61 -40.54
C GLN A 3 -20.14 -24.87 -39.61
N PHE A 4 -19.73 -23.62 -39.90
CA PHE A 4 -18.91 -22.78 -39.03
C PHE A 4 -19.69 -22.34 -37.79
N LEU A 5 -20.99 -22.08 -37.90
CA LEU A 5 -21.84 -21.71 -36.78
C LEU A 5 -22.04 -22.89 -35.79
N PHE A 6 -22.15 -24.11 -36.31
CA PHE A 6 -22.28 -25.33 -35.50
C PHE A 6 -20.98 -25.67 -34.74
N LEU A 7 -19.82 -25.47 -35.37
CA LEU A 7 -18.51 -25.67 -34.74
C LEU A 7 -18.25 -24.64 -33.62
N TYR A 8 -18.64 -23.38 -33.83
CA TYR A 8 -18.52 -22.30 -32.85
C TYR A 8 -19.44 -22.53 -31.63
N LEU A 9 -20.68 -22.95 -31.83
CA LEU A 9 -21.63 -23.29 -30.77
C LEU A 9 -21.16 -24.51 -29.96
N SER A 10 -20.55 -25.50 -30.60
CA SER A 10 -20.03 -26.70 -29.96
C SER A 10 -18.79 -26.38 -29.09
N LEU A 11 -17.86 -25.56 -29.57
CA LEU A 11 -16.69 -25.13 -28.79
C LEU A 11 -17.10 -24.29 -27.56
N CYS A 12 -18.06 -23.37 -27.69
CA CYS A 12 -18.57 -22.58 -26.57
C CYS A 12 -19.23 -23.46 -25.50
N SER A 13 -19.99 -24.48 -25.91
CA SER A 13 -20.66 -25.41 -24.97
C SER A 13 -19.63 -26.26 -24.22
N VAL A 14 -18.56 -26.69 -24.83
CA VAL A 14 -17.48 -27.49 -24.21
C VAL A 14 -16.70 -26.64 -23.22
N CYS A 15 -16.33 -25.40 -23.55
CA CYS A 15 -15.63 -24.51 -22.63
C CYS A 15 -16.46 -24.14 -21.38
N LEU A 16 -17.77 -23.90 -21.54
CA LEU A 16 -18.68 -23.65 -20.43
C LEU A 16 -18.81 -24.89 -19.50
N SER A 17 -18.76 -26.07 -20.05
CA SER A 17 -18.83 -27.32 -19.27
C SER A 17 -17.54 -27.55 -18.45
N TYR A 18 -16.37 -27.21 -18.99
CA TYR A 18 -15.09 -27.31 -18.27
C TYR A 18 -14.96 -26.30 -17.13
N SER A 19 -15.35 -25.06 -17.33
CA SER A 19 -15.28 -24.02 -16.29
C SER A 19 -16.29 -24.28 -15.15
N GLN A 20 -17.46 -24.84 -15.45
CA GLN A 20 -18.43 -25.27 -14.44
C GLN A 20 -17.91 -26.46 -13.63
N GLU A 21 -17.25 -27.44 -14.26
CA GLU A 21 -16.64 -28.56 -13.56
C GLU A 21 -15.47 -28.07 -12.65
N GLY A 22 -14.64 -27.15 -13.14
CA GLY A 22 -13.59 -26.55 -12.31
C GLY A 22 -14.14 -25.79 -11.10
N LEU A 23 -15.24 -25.06 -11.26
CA LEU A 23 -15.96 -24.44 -10.15
C LEU A 23 -16.46 -25.49 -9.15
N ARG A 24 -17.10 -26.56 -9.63
CA ARG A 24 -17.59 -27.66 -8.78
C ARG A 24 -16.45 -28.29 -7.97
N GLN A 25 -15.30 -28.53 -8.61
CA GLN A 25 -14.11 -29.07 -7.93
C GLN A 25 -13.57 -28.11 -6.85
N LEU A 26 -13.53 -26.80 -7.14
CA LEU A 26 -13.13 -25.81 -6.15
C LEU A 26 -14.06 -25.80 -4.93
N LEU A 27 -15.37 -25.77 -5.15
CA LEU A 27 -16.38 -25.74 -4.07
C LEU A 27 -16.39 -27.01 -3.22
N ASN A 28 -15.98 -28.17 -3.79
CA ASN A 28 -15.87 -29.43 -3.08
C ASN A 28 -14.48 -29.67 -2.43
N ASP A 29 -13.54 -28.75 -2.55
CA ASP A 29 -12.25 -28.91 -1.90
C ASP A 29 -12.40 -28.91 -0.37
N SER A 30 -11.81 -29.88 0.29
CA SER A 30 -11.91 -30.06 1.74
C SER A 30 -11.42 -28.85 2.55
N ALA A 31 -10.45 -28.11 2.04
CA ALA A 31 -9.96 -26.87 2.66
C ALA A 31 -11.00 -25.75 2.66
N LEU A 32 -12.03 -25.85 1.80
CA LEU A 32 -13.06 -24.82 1.60
C LEU A 32 -14.41 -25.21 2.20
N LYS A 33 -14.55 -26.39 2.80
CA LYS A 33 -15.82 -26.94 3.30
C LYS A 33 -16.67 -25.95 4.12
N HIS A 34 -16.02 -25.09 4.88
CA HIS A 34 -16.68 -24.09 5.74
C HIS A 34 -16.38 -22.65 5.33
N ALA A 35 -15.72 -22.47 4.19
CA ALA A 35 -15.34 -21.16 3.69
C ALA A 35 -16.53 -20.45 3.00
N SER A 36 -16.50 -19.12 3.04
CA SER A 36 -17.30 -18.30 2.13
C SER A 36 -16.52 -18.10 0.84
N VAL A 37 -17.12 -18.45 -0.29
CA VAL A 37 -16.52 -18.35 -1.63
C VAL A 37 -17.36 -17.40 -2.46
N GLY A 38 -16.71 -16.47 -3.15
CA GLY A 38 -17.32 -15.58 -4.11
C GLY A 38 -16.48 -15.51 -5.39
N ILE A 39 -17.09 -15.65 -6.54
CA ILE A 39 -16.41 -15.71 -7.84
C ILE A 39 -17.21 -14.96 -8.90
N GLN A 40 -16.50 -14.20 -9.72
CA GLN A 40 -17.00 -13.63 -10.97
C GLN A 40 -15.92 -13.72 -12.04
N VAL A 41 -16.26 -14.26 -13.21
CA VAL A 41 -15.43 -14.26 -14.40
C VAL A 41 -16.23 -13.71 -15.56
N THR A 42 -15.73 -12.67 -16.20
CA THR A 42 -16.41 -11.96 -17.31
C THR A 42 -15.51 -11.95 -18.54
N ASP A 43 -16.06 -12.30 -19.68
CA ASP A 43 -15.41 -12.16 -21.00
C ASP A 43 -15.37 -10.69 -21.41
N LEU A 44 -14.18 -10.15 -21.60
CA LEU A 44 -13.98 -8.73 -21.91
C LEU A 44 -14.38 -8.35 -23.34
N ASN A 45 -14.43 -9.32 -24.26
CA ASN A 45 -14.84 -9.07 -25.65
C ASN A 45 -16.36 -8.96 -25.78
N THR A 46 -17.09 -9.74 -24.96
CA THR A 46 -18.56 -9.84 -25.08
C THR A 46 -19.32 -9.24 -23.90
N GLY A 47 -18.64 -8.96 -22.79
CA GLY A 47 -19.25 -8.52 -21.51
C GLY A 47 -20.05 -9.63 -20.82
N LYS A 48 -20.03 -10.87 -21.31
CA LYS A 48 -20.82 -11.98 -20.74
C LYS A 48 -20.11 -12.65 -19.57
N THR A 49 -20.87 -13.04 -18.56
CA THR A 49 -20.40 -13.90 -17.48
C THR A 49 -20.05 -15.29 -18.02
N ILE A 50 -18.83 -15.75 -17.80
CA ILE A 50 -18.35 -17.11 -18.13
C ILE A 50 -18.68 -18.07 -17.01
N VAL A 51 -18.38 -17.70 -15.76
CA VAL A 51 -18.69 -18.46 -14.56
C VAL A 51 -18.84 -17.53 -13.37
N SER A 52 -19.75 -17.84 -12.46
CA SER A 52 -19.95 -17.11 -11.22
C SER A 52 -20.44 -18.00 -10.09
N HIS A 53 -20.12 -17.60 -8.86
CA HIS A 53 -20.63 -18.21 -7.63
C HIS A 53 -20.71 -17.12 -6.57
N ASP A 54 -21.88 -16.91 -5.98
CA ASP A 54 -22.14 -15.84 -5.01
C ASP A 54 -21.54 -14.47 -5.43
N PRO A 55 -21.71 -14.02 -6.70
CA PRO A 55 -20.98 -12.88 -7.24
C PRO A 55 -21.33 -11.55 -6.58
N GLN A 56 -22.49 -11.45 -5.92
CA GLN A 56 -22.95 -10.25 -5.22
C GLN A 56 -22.68 -10.28 -3.71
N LYS A 57 -22.11 -11.36 -3.18
CA LYS A 57 -21.82 -11.50 -1.76
C LYS A 57 -20.62 -10.63 -1.38
N SER A 58 -20.81 -9.72 -0.43
CA SER A 58 -19.72 -8.91 0.13
C SER A 58 -18.82 -9.77 1.00
N LEU A 59 -17.55 -9.81 0.67
CA LEU A 59 -16.51 -10.60 1.33
C LEU A 59 -15.30 -9.71 1.66
N THR A 60 -14.56 -10.09 2.69
CA THR A 60 -13.29 -9.41 3.04
C THR A 60 -12.26 -9.61 1.91
N PRO A 61 -11.76 -8.52 1.31
CA PRO A 61 -10.94 -8.58 0.11
C PRO A 61 -9.44 -8.72 0.37
N ALA A 62 -8.97 -8.31 1.55
CA ALA A 62 -7.58 -8.05 1.78
C ALA A 62 -6.99 -7.13 0.67
N SER A 63 -5.73 -7.33 0.27
CA SER A 63 -5.03 -6.42 -0.64
C SER A 63 -5.53 -6.35 -2.08
N ILE A 64 -6.60 -7.09 -2.48
CA ILE A 64 -7.23 -6.81 -3.78
C ILE A 64 -8.01 -5.48 -3.76
N THR A 65 -8.24 -4.87 -2.59
CA THR A 65 -8.72 -3.48 -2.41
C THR A 65 -7.85 -2.49 -3.18
N LYS A 66 -6.54 -2.74 -3.29
CA LYS A 66 -5.60 -1.89 -4.01
C LYS A 66 -5.91 -1.73 -5.50
N VAL A 67 -6.66 -2.67 -6.09
CA VAL A 67 -7.19 -2.54 -7.46
C VAL A 67 -8.10 -1.31 -7.55
N ILE A 68 -9.00 -1.13 -6.57
CA ILE A 68 -9.91 0.03 -6.51
C ILE A 68 -9.09 1.31 -6.34
N THR A 69 -8.20 1.33 -5.35
CA THR A 69 -7.39 2.50 -5.00
C THR A 69 -6.51 2.96 -6.16
N SER A 70 -5.78 2.03 -6.79
CA SER A 70 -4.88 2.34 -7.91
C SER A 70 -5.64 2.71 -9.19
N ALA A 71 -6.77 2.04 -9.49
CA ALA A 71 -7.62 2.41 -10.61
C ALA A 71 -8.17 3.83 -10.43
N THR A 72 -8.73 4.14 -9.27
CA THR A 72 -9.28 5.48 -8.99
C THR A 72 -8.19 6.56 -9.02
N ALA A 73 -6.99 6.30 -8.48
CA ALA A 73 -5.88 7.25 -8.51
C ALA A 73 -5.45 7.57 -9.96
N LEU A 74 -5.34 6.55 -10.83
CA LEU A 74 -5.00 6.76 -12.24
C LEU A 74 -6.09 7.52 -12.99
N GLU A 75 -7.37 7.23 -12.75
CA GLU A 75 -8.48 7.93 -13.40
C GLU A 75 -8.60 9.39 -12.98
N LEU A 76 -8.37 9.67 -11.70
CA LEU A 76 -8.53 11.02 -11.15
C LEU A 76 -7.29 11.90 -11.37
N LEU A 77 -6.11 11.38 -11.05
CA LEU A 77 -4.87 12.16 -11.04
C LEU A 77 -4.09 12.04 -12.36
N GLY A 78 -4.27 10.92 -13.07
CA GLY A 78 -3.52 10.59 -14.29
C GLY A 78 -2.17 9.92 -14.01
N SER A 79 -1.66 9.23 -15.04
CA SER A 79 -0.42 8.44 -14.94
C SER A 79 0.85 9.25 -14.69
N GLU A 80 0.86 10.52 -15.09
CA GLU A 80 2.02 11.43 -14.98
C GLU A 80 1.95 12.35 -13.76
N TYR A 81 0.91 12.26 -12.93
CA TYR A 81 0.83 13.03 -11.69
C TYR A 81 2.07 12.78 -10.82
N ARG A 82 2.56 13.85 -10.18
CA ARG A 82 3.69 13.82 -9.24
C ARG A 82 3.39 14.62 -7.99
N TYR A 83 3.78 14.11 -6.86
CA TYR A 83 3.83 14.90 -5.63
C TYR A 83 4.99 15.88 -5.68
N VAL A 84 4.81 17.05 -5.09
CA VAL A 84 5.83 18.11 -5.06
C VAL A 84 5.97 18.63 -3.62
N THR A 85 7.03 18.20 -2.94
CA THR A 85 7.40 18.69 -1.62
C THR A 85 8.43 19.83 -1.78
N GLN A 86 8.25 20.93 -1.07
CA GLN A 86 9.09 22.11 -1.19
C GLN A 86 9.76 22.47 0.13
N VAL A 87 11.01 22.91 0.04
CA VAL A 87 11.73 23.56 1.13
C VAL A 87 11.82 25.05 0.79
N THR A 88 11.28 25.90 1.65
CA THR A 88 11.22 27.35 1.44
C THR A 88 11.72 28.10 2.66
N LEU A 89 12.02 29.39 2.52
CA LEU A 89 12.12 30.29 3.65
C LEU A 89 10.76 30.92 3.90
N ASP A 90 10.44 31.21 5.16
CA ASP A 90 9.20 31.88 5.53
C ASP A 90 9.32 33.39 5.26
N GLU A 91 8.40 33.97 4.47
CA GLU A 91 8.39 35.43 4.23
C GLU A 91 8.06 36.22 5.49
N SER A 92 7.29 35.65 6.41
CA SER A 92 6.92 36.32 7.67
C SER A 92 8.01 36.23 8.74
N ASP A 93 8.92 35.27 8.63
CA ASP A 93 10.06 35.05 9.53
C ASP A 93 11.26 34.49 8.74
N PRO A 94 12.17 35.35 8.24
CA PRO A 94 13.31 34.88 7.44
C PRO A 94 14.30 33.97 8.18
N THR A 95 14.09 33.70 9.47
CA THR A 95 14.87 32.73 10.24
C THR A 95 14.19 31.35 10.29
N ARG A 96 13.01 31.22 9.69
CA ARG A 96 12.27 29.97 9.66
C ARG A 96 12.40 29.28 8.31
N ILE A 97 12.88 28.04 8.34
CA ILE A 97 12.91 27.12 7.20
C ILE A 97 11.60 26.33 7.21
N LEU A 98 10.85 26.37 6.12
CA LEU A 98 9.62 25.60 5.97
C LEU A 98 9.86 24.36 5.12
N VAL A 99 9.36 23.22 5.55
CA VAL A 99 9.25 22.00 4.73
C VAL A 99 7.77 21.72 4.48
N LEU A 100 7.32 21.97 3.25
CA LEU A 100 5.91 21.89 2.87
C LEU A 100 5.57 20.49 2.36
N GLY A 101 4.92 19.69 3.18
CA GLY A 101 4.55 18.32 2.86
C GLY A 101 3.46 18.23 1.79
N SER A 102 3.65 17.34 0.82
CA SER A 102 2.73 17.10 -0.29
C SER A 102 1.95 15.79 -0.18
N GLY A 103 2.19 15.00 0.87
CA GLY A 103 1.67 13.64 0.98
C GLY A 103 2.39 12.63 0.10
N ASP A 104 3.60 12.94 -0.36
CA ASP A 104 4.44 12.04 -1.15
C ASP A 104 4.89 10.82 -0.30
N PRO A 105 4.47 9.59 -0.64
CA PRO A 105 4.90 8.40 0.07
C PRO A 105 6.34 7.98 -0.26
N THR A 106 6.98 8.60 -1.27
CA THR A 106 8.23 8.11 -1.85
C THR A 106 9.47 8.90 -1.41
N LEU A 107 9.33 9.90 -0.52
CA LEU A 107 10.45 10.72 -0.07
C LEU A 107 11.57 9.87 0.56
N GLY A 108 12.74 9.91 -0.06
CA GLY A 108 13.92 9.16 0.40
C GLY A 108 13.77 7.64 0.39
N SER A 109 12.74 7.09 -0.27
CA SER A 109 12.49 5.65 -0.36
C SER A 109 13.59 4.93 -1.14
N ASP A 110 14.10 3.82 -0.61
CA ASP A 110 15.06 2.96 -1.29
C ASP A 110 14.42 2.11 -2.41
N VAL A 111 13.09 2.03 -2.45
CA VAL A 111 12.32 1.28 -3.45
C VAL A 111 12.64 1.74 -4.88
N PHE A 112 12.85 3.05 -5.07
CA PHE A 112 13.20 3.63 -6.37
C PHE A 112 14.71 3.91 -6.53
N GLY A 113 15.53 3.38 -5.62
CA GLY A 113 16.99 3.54 -5.66
C GLY A 113 17.48 4.88 -5.12
N ASP A 114 16.66 5.60 -4.38
CA ASP A 114 17.07 6.83 -3.73
C ASP A 114 18.08 6.53 -2.62
N ASN A 115 19.12 7.37 -2.55
CA ASN A 115 20.10 7.28 -1.47
C ASN A 115 19.66 8.19 -0.32
N THR A 116 19.33 7.58 0.82
CA THR A 116 18.86 8.31 2.01
C THR A 116 19.84 9.41 2.47
N THR A 117 21.14 9.16 2.38
CA THR A 117 22.17 10.14 2.72
C THR A 117 22.18 11.29 1.71
N ALA A 118 22.14 10.99 0.42
CA ALA A 118 22.11 12.00 -0.64
C ALA A 118 20.86 12.88 -0.55
N PHE A 119 19.73 12.35 -0.11
CA PHE A 119 18.49 13.09 0.10
C PHE A 119 18.71 14.30 1.03
N PHE A 120 19.26 14.09 2.22
CA PHE A 120 19.52 15.17 3.17
C PHE A 120 20.69 16.08 2.75
N ILE A 121 21.73 15.53 2.12
CA ILE A 121 22.87 16.33 1.60
C ILE A 121 22.35 17.34 0.57
N ASN A 122 21.54 16.93 -0.39
CA ASN A 122 21.03 17.81 -1.44
C ASN A 122 20.21 18.98 -0.87
N ILE A 123 19.33 18.71 0.11
CA ILE A 123 18.56 19.77 0.78
C ILE A 123 19.49 20.71 1.56
N THR A 124 20.46 20.15 2.30
CA THR A 124 21.41 20.91 3.10
C THR A 124 22.27 21.82 2.22
N ASP A 125 22.79 21.31 1.11
CA ASP A 125 23.62 22.09 0.18
C ASP A 125 22.83 23.21 -0.52
N ALA A 126 21.55 22.99 -0.78
CA ALA A 126 20.67 24.03 -1.30
C ALA A 126 20.43 25.12 -0.25
N LEU A 127 20.12 24.75 0.99
CA LEU A 127 19.90 25.68 2.09
C LEU A 127 21.15 26.49 2.42
N LYS A 128 22.33 25.88 2.43
CA LYS A 128 23.62 26.60 2.71
C LYS A 128 23.90 27.75 1.75
N LYS A 129 23.38 27.75 0.55
CA LYS A 129 23.53 28.84 -0.43
C LYS A 129 22.71 30.07 -0.05
N GLU A 130 21.68 29.88 0.78
CA GLU A 130 20.71 30.91 1.17
C GLU A 130 20.88 31.35 2.63
N LEU A 131 21.42 30.48 3.49
CA LEU A 131 21.52 30.71 4.92
C LEU A 131 22.87 31.36 5.31
N GLN A 132 22.83 32.20 6.33
CA GLN A 132 24.03 32.85 6.89
C GLN A 132 24.53 32.04 8.09
N PRO A 133 25.83 31.65 8.16
CA PRO A 133 26.36 30.82 9.25
C PRO A 133 26.23 31.43 10.65
N ASP A 134 26.30 32.78 10.73
CA ASP A 134 26.24 33.51 12.02
C ASP A 134 24.81 33.64 12.56
N ARG A 135 23.82 33.39 11.74
CA ARG A 135 22.40 33.48 12.09
C ARG A 135 21.85 32.14 12.58
N GLU A 136 21.00 32.19 13.58
CA GLU A 136 20.27 31.03 14.09
C GLU A 136 18.95 30.88 13.36
N TYR A 137 18.56 29.62 13.00
CA TYR A 137 17.35 29.29 12.27
C TYR A 137 16.50 28.29 13.03
N SER A 138 15.21 28.24 12.69
CA SER A 138 14.28 27.19 13.10
C SER A 138 13.81 26.40 11.89
N ILE A 139 13.36 25.17 12.09
CA ILE A 139 12.73 24.34 11.06
C ILE A 139 11.26 24.11 11.45
N TYR A 140 10.37 24.41 10.52
CA TYR A 140 8.94 24.14 10.65
C TYR A 140 8.47 23.21 9.53
N VAL A 141 8.01 22.01 9.93
CA VAL A 141 7.54 20.99 8.99
C VAL A 141 6.01 21.05 8.90
N VAL A 142 5.49 21.36 7.72
CA VAL A 142 4.06 21.40 7.43
C VAL A 142 3.62 20.00 7.02
N ASP A 143 3.28 19.17 7.99
CA ASP A 143 3.01 17.74 7.86
C ASP A 143 1.51 17.36 7.95
N ASN A 144 0.63 18.35 7.98
CA ASN A 144 -0.80 18.17 8.26
C ASN A 144 -1.72 18.09 7.03
N LEU A 145 -1.16 17.86 5.82
CA LEU A 145 -1.96 17.78 4.60
C LEU A 145 -3.11 16.76 4.72
N PHE A 146 -2.87 15.61 5.35
CA PHE A 146 -3.89 14.57 5.56
C PHE A 146 -4.61 14.67 6.91
N GLY A 147 -4.45 15.80 7.60
CA GLY A 147 -4.91 15.96 8.99
C GLY A 147 -3.88 15.40 9.98
N TYR A 148 -4.36 14.97 11.13
CA TYR A 148 -3.51 14.57 12.26
C TYR A 148 -3.56 13.08 12.54
N ASP A 149 -4.46 12.34 11.87
CA ASP A 149 -4.61 10.89 12.00
C ASP A 149 -4.17 10.19 10.72
N GLY A 150 -3.05 9.48 10.81
CA GLY A 150 -2.44 8.80 9.67
C GLY A 150 -2.83 7.33 9.51
N ILE A 151 -3.56 6.74 10.46
CA ILE A 151 -3.97 5.34 10.43
C ILE A 151 -5.48 5.19 10.30
N SER A 152 -5.95 4.04 9.81
CA SER A 152 -7.37 3.71 9.85
C SER A 152 -7.75 3.24 11.27
N PRO A 153 -8.88 3.71 11.82
CA PRO A 153 -9.36 3.25 13.13
C PRO A 153 -9.72 1.75 13.14
N GLU A 154 -9.94 1.16 11.95
CA GLU A 154 -10.29 -0.24 11.78
C GLU A 154 -9.07 -1.18 11.61
N TRP A 155 -7.83 -0.65 11.71
CA TRP A 155 -6.65 -1.51 11.77
C TRP A 155 -6.55 -2.21 13.11
N THR A 156 -6.10 -3.46 13.08
CA THR A 156 -6.02 -4.24 14.30
C THR A 156 -4.78 -3.88 15.12
N TRP A 157 -4.88 -4.02 16.44
CA TRP A 157 -3.77 -3.73 17.35
C TRP A 157 -2.47 -4.49 17.01
N ILE A 158 -2.59 -5.71 16.48
CA ILE A 158 -1.42 -6.50 16.08
C ILE A 158 -0.68 -5.90 14.88
N ASP A 159 -1.37 -5.12 14.05
CA ASP A 159 -0.79 -4.53 12.84
C ASP A 159 -0.06 -3.22 13.16
N ILE A 160 -0.61 -2.42 14.08
CA ILE A 160 -0.12 -1.07 14.40
C ILE A 160 1.25 -1.15 15.08
N GLY A 161 2.23 -0.42 14.53
CA GLY A 161 3.64 -0.46 14.94
C GLY A 161 4.53 -1.24 13.97
N ASN A 162 3.95 -2.05 13.07
CA ASN A 162 4.69 -2.78 12.04
C ASN A 162 4.78 -1.97 10.74
N TYR A 163 5.79 -2.27 9.93
CA TYR A 163 6.09 -1.58 8.66
C TYR A 163 4.92 -1.54 7.66
N TYR A 164 4.08 -2.58 7.65
CA TYR A 164 2.96 -2.69 6.72
C TYR A 164 1.69 -1.94 7.18
N ALA A 165 1.73 -1.37 8.37
CA ALA A 165 0.72 -0.52 8.97
C ALA A 165 1.28 0.86 9.36
N SER A 166 2.35 1.31 8.67
CA SER A 166 2.88 2.65 8.86
C SER A 166 1.86 3.70 8.45
N GLY A 167 1.68 4.72 9.26
CA GLY A 167 0.71 5.78 9.03
C GLY A 167 1.02 6.62 7.79
N SER A 168 0.00 7.30 7.26
CA SER A 168 0.11 8.17 6.09
C SER A 168 -0.10 9.62 6.49
N TYR A 169 0.89 10.46 6.28
CA TYR A 169 0.93 11.84 6.74
C TYR A 169 1.27 12.80 5.59
N GLY A 170 1.13 14.09 5.80
CA GLY A 170 1.55 15.12 4.84
C GLY A 170 3.04 15.06 4.51
N ILE A 171 3.85 14.60 5.47
CA ILE A 171 5.24 14.18 5.28
C ILE A 171 5.35 12.69 5.62
N SER A 172 5.88 11.92 4.69
CA SER A 172 6.38 10.57 4.87
C SER A 172 7.83 10.51 4.45
N ILE A 173 8.67 9.73 5.13
CA ILE A 173 10.09 9.57 4.78
C ILE A 173 10.52 8.13 5.01
N PHE A 174 11.32 7.57 4.09
CA PHE A 174 11.83 6.19 4.18
C PHE A 174 10.71 5.16 4.32
N ASP A 175 9.61 5.33 3.54
CA ASP A 175 8.37 4.54 3.64
C ASP A 175 7.76 4.55 5.04
N ASN A 176 8.07 5.54 5.88
CA ASN A 176 7.76 5.62 7.31
C ASN A 176 8.18 4.37 8.07
N THR A 177 9.32 3.77 7.74
CA THR A 177 9.80 2.54 8.35
C THR A 177 11.23 2.61 8.84
N TYR A 178 11.53 1.82 9.87
CA TYR A 178 12.88 1.53 10.30
C TYR A 178 13.11 0.02 10.42
N LYS A 179 14.37 -0.42 10.31
CA LYS A 179 14.79 -1.79 10.64
C LYS A 179 15.29 -1.84 12.08
N LEU A 180 14.85 -2.84 12.83
CA LEU A 180 15.31 -3.12 14.18
C LEU A 180 16.18 -4.39 14.15
N PHE A 181 17.45 -4.26 14.47
CA PHE A 181 18.45 -5.33 14.37
C PHE A 181 18.67 -6.03 15.70
N PHE A 182 18.80 -7.36 15.63
CA PHE A 182 19.03 -8.25 16.77
C PHE A 182 20.25 -9.14 16.55
N ASN A 183 20.93 -9.48 17.65
CA ASN A 183 21.87 -10.59 17.68
C ASN A 183 21.22 -11.80 18.34
N THR A 184 21.08 -12.89 17.61
CA THR A 184 20.47 -14.14 18.07
C THR A 184 21.50 -15.30 18.16
N SER A 185 22.80 -14.99 18.01
CA SER A 185 23.89 -16.01 18.00
C SER A 185 24.00 -16.81 19.31
N ALA A 186 23.80 -16.13 20.44
CA ALA A 186 23.87 -16.75 21.77
C ALA A 186 22.71 -17.69 22.08
N LYS A 187 21.65 -17.70 21.22
CA LYS A 187 20.42 -18.50 21.42
C LYS A 187 19.73 -18.27 22.78
N ILE A 188 19.90 -17.08 23.33
CA ILE A 188 19.30 -16.61 24.59
C ILE A 188 18.14 -15.66 24.26
N ALA A 189 17.01 -15.83 24.94
CA ALA A 189 15.84 -14.94 24.82
C ALA A 189 15.71 -14.07 26.08
N PRO A 190 15.28 -12.80 25.93
CA PRO A 190 15.10 -12.10 24.68
C PRO A 190 16.43 -11.81 23.97
N PRO A 191 16.49 -11.82 22.63
CA PRO A 191 17.71 -11.53 21.89
C PRO A 191 18.15 -10.08 22.08
N ARG A 192 19.46 -9.84 22.04
CA ARG A 192 20.01 -8.49 22.21
C ARG A 192 19.65 -7.61 21.02
N ILE A 193 19.06 -6.46 21.28
CA ILE A 193 18.89 -5.38 20.31
C ILE A 193 20.25 -4.75 20.01
N LEU A 194 20.57 -4.56 18.72
CA LEU A 194 21.83 -3.97 18.27
C LEU A 194 21.67 -2.48 17.94
N ARG A 195 20.74 -2.15 17.06
CA ARG A 195 20.51 -0.80 16.53
C ARG A 195 19.21 -0.73 15.74
N THR A 196 18.85 0.48 15.34
CA THR A 196 17.84 0.75 14.29
C THR A 196 18.50 1.39 13.07
N GLU A 197 17.89 1.20 11.90
CA GLU A 197 18.27 1.89 10.65
C GLU A 197 16.99 2.38 9.95
N PRO A 198 16.82 3.72 9.79
CA PRO A 198 17.66 4.80 10.31
C PRO A 198 17.76 4.80 11.85
N ASP A 199 18.74 5.55 12.39
CA ASP A 199 18.94 5.65 13.84
C ASP A 199 17.76 6.38 14.51
N MET A 200 16.94 5.62 15.22
CA MET A 200 15.74 6.08 15.94
C MET A 200 16.06 6.37 17.41
N LYS A 201 16.84 7.42 17.67
CA LYS A 201 17.40 7.78 19.00
C LYS A 201 16.37 7.83 20.14
N LYS A 202 15.11 8.19 19.83
CA LYS A 202 14.05 8.40 20.83
C LYS A 202 13.28 7.13 21.16
N ILE A 203 13.31 6.08 20.29
CA ILE A 203 12.51 4.88 20.51
C ILE A 203 13.07 4.06 21.67
N ARG A 204 12.17 3.63 22.56
CA ARG A 204 12.45 2.70 23.66
C ARG A 204 11.75 1.39 23.40
N PHE A 205 12.52 0.28 23.50
CA PHE A 205 12.00 -1.05 23.22
C PHE A 205 11.86 -1.88 24.50
N THR A 206 10.64 -2.39 24.74
CA THR A 206 10.42 -3.51 25.66
C THR A 206 10.41 -4.80 24.84
N ASN A 207 11.43 -5.64 25.04
CA ASN A 207 11.67 -6.82 24.21
C ASN A 207 11.24 -8.11 24.88
N PHE A 208 10.20 -8.76 24.35
CA PHE A 208 9.68 -10.08 24.76
C PHE A 208 9.85 -11.15 23.67
N LEU A 209 10.74 -10.94 22.69
CA LEU A 209 10.97 -11.92 21.63
C LEU A 209 11.52 -13.22 22.19
N THR A 210 11.05 -14.32 21.63
CA THR A 210 11.63 -15.65 21.77
C THR A 210 12.34 -16.06 20.49
N LEU A 211 13.05 -17.20 20.54
CA LEU A 211 13.82 -17.72 19.41
C LEU A 211 13.20 -19.01 18.87
N ASN A 212 13.23 -19.21 17.56
CA ASN A 212 12.81 -20.43 16.90
C ASN A 212 13.95 -21.05 16.08
N THR A 213 13.81 -22.35 15.77
CA THR A 213 14.73 -23.11 14.92
C THR A 213 14.19 -23.34 13.53
N THR A 214 12.96 -22.88 13.23
CA THR A 214 12.30 -23.07 11.93
C THR A 214 12.79 -22.09 10.87
N GLY A 215 13.52 -21.03 11.28
CA GLY A 215 13.94 -19.95 10.39
C GLY A 215 12.83 -18.94 10.04
N SER A 216 11.66 -19.07 10.65
CA SER A 216 10.52 -18.20 10.38
C SER A 216 10.63 -16.89 11.15
N ASP A 217 10.27 -15.79 10.47
CA ASP A 217 10.05 -14.48 11.09
C ASP A 217 8.57 -14.37 11.50
N ASN A 218 8.33 -14.36 12.80
CA ASN A 218 7.05 -14.11 13.45
C ASN A 218 7.22 -13.02 14.52
N GLY A 219 8.17 -12.12 14.33
CA GLY A 219 8.39 -10.96 15.20
C GLY A 219 7.44 -9.81 14.84
N TYR A 220 6.83 -9.21 15.85
CA TYR A 220 5.93 -8.06 15.70
C TYR A 220 6.37 -6.92 16.59
N ILE A 221 6.26 -5.70 16.07
CA ILE A 221 6.50 -4.47 16.82
C ILE A 221 5.15 -3.80 17.07
N TYR A 222 4.81 -3.62 18.34
CA TYR A 222 3.57 -2.99 18.78
C TYR A 222 3.86 -1.58 19.24
N GLY A 223 3.07 -0.63 18.82
CA GLY A 223 3.16 0.75 19.26
C GLY A 223 2.06 1.60 18.64
N ILE A 224 1.72 2.68 19.27
CA ILE A 224 0.74 3.65 18.74
C ILE A 224 1.48 4.78 18.01
N PRO A 225 0.84 5.44 17.03
CA PRO A 225 1.39 6.62 16.37
C PRO A 225 1.83 7.67 17.39
N PHE A 226 2.90 8.39 17.08
CA PHE A 226 3.47 9.48 17.90
C PHE A 226 4.00 9.08 19.28
N SER A 227 3.93 7.79 19.65
CA SER A 227 4.58 7.25 20.83
C SER A 227 5.93 6.63 20.47
N TYR A 228 6.94 6.91 21.26
CA TYR A 228 8.26 6.31 21.12
C TYR A 228 8.45 5.04 21.94
N GLU A 229 7.42 4.59 22.68
CA GLU A 229 7.43 3.32 23.38
C GLU A 229 6.97 2.21 22.43
N ARG A 230 7.81 1.17 22.26
CA ARG A 230 7.54 0.01 21.40
C ARG A 230 7.70 -1.28 22.18
N THR A 231 6.75 -2.18 22.00
CA THR A 231 6.84 -3.54 22.56
C THR A 231 7.09 -4.53 21.43
N VAL A 232 8.10 -5.37 21.57
CA VAL A 232 8.47 -6.38 20.56
C VAL A 232 8.12 -7.76 21.07
N LYS A 233 7.30 -8.52 20.33
CA LYS A 233 6.79 -9.85 20.71
C LYS A 233 6.86 -10.83 19.54
N GLY A 234 6.69 -12.12 19.86
CA GLY A 234 6.70 -13.20 18.89
C GLY A 234 8.00 -13.98 18.93
N ASN A 235 8.40 -14.58 17.80
CA ASN A 235 9.64 -15.35 17.71
C ASN A 235 10.37 -15.11 16.40
N ILE A 236 11.70 -15.10 16.47
CA ILE A 236 12.61 -14.87 15.33
C ILE A 236 13.66 -15.97 15.24
N PRO A 237 14.34 -16.15 14.09
CA PRO A 237 15.33 -17.20 13.91
C PRO A 237 16.51 -17.10 14.89
N ALA A 238 16.88 -18.23 15.51
CA ALA A 238 18.08 -18.36 16.32
C ALA A 238 19.35 -18.45 15.47
N GLY A 239 20.53 -18.15 16.07
CA GLY A 239 21.86 -18.42 15.49
C GLY A 239 22.27 -17.40 14.41
N LYS A 240 21.75 -16.20 14.41
CA LYS A 240 22.12 -15.11 13.48
C LYS A 240 22.94 -14.04 14.20
N ALA A 241 24.09 -13.65 13.63
CA ALA A 241 24.86 -12.50 14.11
C ALA A 241 24.06 -11.20 13.95
N GLU A 242 23.34 -11.08 12.84
CA GLU A 242 22.34 -10.03 12.61
C GLU A 242 21.06 -10.62 12.03
N PHE A 243 19.93 -10.22 12.59
CA PHE A 243 18.58 -10.44 12.07
C PHE A 243 17.77 -9.17 12.27
N SER A 244 16.92 -8.80 11.33
CA SER A 244 16.12 -7.58 11.45
C SER A 244 14.65 -7.83 11.18
N ILE A 245 13.80 -7.09 11.91
CA ILE A 245 12.38 -6.90 11.62
C ILE A 245 12.15 -5.40 11.36
N LYS A 246 11.01 -5.05 10.75
CA LYS A 246 10.71 -3.66 10.41
C LYS A 246 9.55 -3.12 11.26
N GLY A 247 9.72 -1.90 11.77
CA GLY A 247 8.68 -1.13 12.45
C GLY A 247 8.35 0.18 11.72
N ASP A 248 7.30 0.86 12.18
CA ASP A 248 6.89 2.16 11.69
C ASP A 248 7.64 3.31 12.38
N ILE A 249 7.99 4.37 11.64
CA ILE A 249 8.49 5.62 12.22
C ILE A 249 7.30 6.31 12.92
N PRO A 250 7.40 6.59 14.24
CA PRO A 250 6.26 7.12 15.01
C PRO A 250 5.77 8.48 14.54
N ASP A 251 6.70 9.34 14.15
CA ASP A 251 6.47 10.73 13.78
C ASP A 251 7.40 11.13 12.62
N PRO A 252 7.00 10.85 11.37
CA PRO A 252 7.88 11.06 10.23
C PRO A 252 8.15 12.55 9.94
N GLY A 253 7.22 13.44 10.24
CA GLY A 253 7.42 14.89 10.09
C GLY A 253 8.51 15.40 11.02
N LEU A 254 8.40 15.09 12.32
CA LEU A 254 9.41 15.46 13.30
C LEU A 254 10.75 14.78 13.01
N PHE A 255 10.74 13.51 12.65
CA PHE A 255 11.95 12.76 12.29
C PHE A 255 12.69 13.40 11.10
N LEU A 256 11.97 13.82 10.05
CA LEU A 256 12.55 14.53 8.91
C LEU A 256 13.17 15.84 9.36
N GLY A 257 12.44 16.66 10.13
CA GLY A 257 12.91 17.95 10.60
C GLY A 257 14.16 17.85 11.48
N GLU A 258 14.18 16.91 12.43
CA GLU A 258 15.33 16.69 13.33
C GLU A 258 16.55 16.15 12.57
N THR A 259 16.33 15.25 11.61
CA THR A 259 17.43 14.75 10.77
C THR A 259 18.00 15.85 9.90
N LEU A 260 17.17 16.69 9.29
CA LEU A 260 17.62 17.86 8.54
C LEU A 260 18.40 18.84 9.42
N ALA A 261 17.93 19.09 10.65
CA ALA A 261 18.66 19.91 11.63
C ALA A 261 20.04 19.35 11.94
N ASP A 262 20.16 18.03 12.16
CA ASP A 262 21.46 17.37 12.40
C ASP A 262 22.43 17.58 11.21
N TYR A 263 21.94 17.50 9.97
CA TYR A 263 22.76 17.75 8.76
C TYR A 263 23.19 19.21 8.65
N LEU A 264 22.29 20.16 8.91
CA LEU A 264 22.58 21.59 8.88
C LEU A 264 23.60 21.98 9.96
N VAL A 265 23.42 21.51 11.20
CA VAL A 265 24.34 21.76 12.32
C VAL A 265 25.75 21.23 12.00
N ARG A 266 25.85 19.99 11.47
CA ARG A 266 27.15 19.44 11.02
C ARG A 266 27.80 20.26 9.90
N SER A 267 27.00 20.99 9.14
CA SER A 267 27.49 21.87 8.05
C SER A 267 27.75 23.31 8.49
N GLY A 268 27.64 23.61 9.81
CA GLY A 268 27.95 24.90 10.39
C GLY A 268 26.79 25.89 10.49
N ILE A 269 25.56 25.47 10.22
CA ILE A 269 24.35 26.30 10.38
C ILE A 269 23.76 26.06 11.78
N LYS A 270 23.44 27.13 12.49
CA LYS A 270 22.84 27.05 13.83
C LYS A 270 21.35 26.83 13.72
N ILE A 271 20.83 25.79 14.37
CA ILE A 271 19.38 25.46 14.45
C ILE A 271 18.94 25.50 15.92
N SER A 272 17.97 26.35 16.23
CA SER A 272 17.44 26.53 17.59
C SER A 272 16.37 25.50 17.95
N GLN A 273 15.47 25.22 17.00
CA GLN A 273 14.32 24.32 17.26
C GLN A 273 13.79 23.68 15.98
N VAL A 274 13.08 22.57 16.17
CA VAL A 274 12.31 21.89 15.14
C VAL A 274 10.89 21.72 15.64
N GLU A 275 9.93 22.22 14.86
CA GLU A 275 8.50 22.10 15.15
C GLU A 275 7.76 21.55 13.93
N THR A 276 6.58 20.97 14.14
CA THR A 276 5.71 20.48 13.06
C THR A 276 4.31 21.07 13.21
N ALA A 277 3.57 21.19 12.13
CA ALA A 277 2.20 21.65 12.16
C ALA A 277 1.33 20.80 13.10
N ARG A 278 1.63 19.49 13.18
CA ARG A 278 0.95 18.56 14.08
C ARG A 278 1.29 18.80 15.57
N THR A 279 2.58 18.99 15.90
CA THR A 279 2.97 19.28 17.28
C THR A 279 2.36 20.57 17.80
N ASP A 280 2.25 21.58 16.95
CA ASP A 280 1.61 22.84 17.29
C ASP A 280 0.11 22.71 17.52
N TYR A 281 -0.56 21.93 16.67
CA TYR A 281 -1.97 21.63 16.87
C TYR A 281 -2.22 20.97 18.23
N LEU A 282 -1.42 19.95 18.59
CA LEU A 282 -1.53 19.27 19.87
C LEU A 282 -1.24 20.22 21.07
N ALA A 283 -0.34 21.16 20.88
CA ALA A 283 -0.02 22.20 21.87
C ALA A 283 -1.03 23.37 21.87
N LYS A 284 -2.09 23.31 21.04
CA LYS A 284 -3.07 24.38 20.83
C LYS A 284 -2.44 25.71 20.39
N LYS A 285 -1.31 25.63 19.69
CA LYS A 285 -0.66 26.77 19.06
C LYS A 285 -1.21 26.94 17.63
N GLN A 286 -1.28 28.19 17.19
CA GLN A 286 -1.56 28.54 15.80
C GLN A 286 -0.34 29.27 15.25
N VAL A 287 0.54 28.54 14.60
CA VAL A 287 1.69 29.12 13.93
C VAL A 287 1.27 29.63 12.57
N GLN A 288 1.45 30.95 12.38
CA GLN A 288 1.28 31.56 11.07
C GLN A 288 2.60 31.45 10.31
N TYR A 289 2.54 31.04 9.06
CA TYR A 289 3.67 30.99 8.14
C TYR A 289 3.23 31.42 6.74
N LYS A 290 4.18 31.96 5.99
CA LYS A 290 3.96 32.36 4.60
C LYS A 290 5.10 31.79 3.74
N PRO A 291 4.81 30.76 2.92
CA PRO A 291 5.84 30.22 2.02
C PRO A 291 6.41 31.33 1.12
N GLY A 292 7.72 31.49 1.17
CA GLY A 292 8.46 32.47 0.39
C GLY A 292 9.33 31.81 -0.69
N LYS A 293 10.60 32.25 -0.77
CA LYS A 293 11.54 31.74 -1.77
C LYS A 293 11.70 30.24 -1.67
N ILE A 294 11.43 29.53 -2.77
CA ILE A 294 11.70 28.09 -2.89
C ILE A 294 13.21 27.88 -2.96
N VAL A 295 13.74 27.15 -1.99
CA VAL A 295 15.16 26.81 -1.90
C VAL A 295 15.44 25.46 -2.55
N HIS A 296 14.53 24.49 -2.34
CA HIS A 296 14.66 23.15 -2.92
C HIS A 296 13.30 22.56 -3.24
N THR A 297 13.22 21.79 -4.31
CA THR A 297 12.00 21.07 -4.72
C THR A 297 12.30 19.59 -4.84
N LEU A 298 11.48 18.78 -4.17
CA LEU A 298 11.49 17.32 -4.24
C LEU A 298 10.26 16.88 -5.03
N THR A 299 10.50 16.15 -6.13
CA THR A 299 9.43 15.67 -7.01
C THR A 299 9.42 14.15 -7.01
N SER A 300 8.27 13.55 -6.73
CA SER A 300 8.11 12.10 -6.71
C SER A 300 8.31 11.45 -8.08
N ARG A 301 8.39 10.13 -8.10
CA ARG A 301 8.15 9.34 -9.32
C ARG A 301 6.74 9.62 -9.85
N PRO A 302 6.46 9.43 -11.15
CA PRO A 302 5.12 9.61 -11.68
C PRO A 302 4.16 8.55 -11.09
N MET A 303 2.87 8.86 -11.07
CA MET A 303 1.82 8.01 -10.51
C MET A 303 1.86 6.58 -11.05
N LYS A 304 2.17 6.39 -12.32
CA LYS A 304 2.29 5.05 -12.93
C LYS A 304 3.31 4.16 -12.21
N ASP A 305 4.46 4.70 -11.78
CA ASP A 305 5.51 3.96 -11.08
C ASP A 305 5.07 3.65 -9.63
N ILE A 306 4.39 4.61 -8.98
CA ILE A 306 3.82 4.43 -7.64
C ILE A 306 2.75 3.34 -7.65
N VAL A 307 1.84 3.36 -8.62
CA VAL A 307 0.79 2.34 -8.80
C VAL A 307 1.39 0.97 -9.11
N GLN A 308 2.48 0.93 -9.89
CA GLN A 308 3.20 -0.33 -10.13
C GLN A 308 3.74 -0.93 -8.83
N GLU A 309 4.36 -0.13 -7.96
CA GLU A 309 4.84 -0.57 -6.65
C GLU A 309 3.69 -1.04 -5.75
N VAL A 310 2.57 -0.29 -5.72
CA VAL A 310 1.34 -0.67 -5.00
C VAL A 310 0.86 -2.05 -5.40
N ASN A 311 0.81 -2.35 -6.70
CA ASN A 311 0.22 -3.58 -7.20
C ASN A 311 1.21 -4.76 -7.18
N VAL A 312 2.46 -4.57 -7.63
CA VAL A 312 3.48 -5.63 -7.72
C VAL A 312 3.95 -6.09 -6.34
N LYS A 313 4.23 -5.14 -5.44
CA LYS A 313 4.74 -5.44 -4.08
C LYS A 313 3.64 -5.49 -3.03
N SER A 314 2.42 -5.09 -3.40
CA SER A 314 1.32 -4.95 -2.44
C SER A 314 1.61 -3.92 -1.33
N ASN A 315 2.26 -2.82 -1.69
CA ASN A 315 2.67 -1.78 -0.75
C ASN A 315 1.45 -1.09 -0.12
N ASN A 316 1.24 -1.29 1.19
CA ASN A 316 0.12 -0.71 1.93
C ASN A 316 0.30 0.80 2.10
N HIS A 317 1.50 1.23 2.50
CA HIS A 317 1.82 2.62 2.75
C HIS A 317 1.48 3.50 1.54
N TYR A 318 1.90 3.09 0.34
CA TYR A 318 1.60 3.84 -0.88
C TYR A 318 0.10 3.85 -1.20
N ALA A 319 -0.59 2.72 -1.03
CA ALA A 319 -2.03 2.66 -1.27
C ALA A 319 -2.83 3.59 -0.33
N GLU A 320 -2.43 3.69 0.94
CA GLU A 320 -3.04 4.60 1.90
C GLU A 320 -2.84 6.08 1.51
N HIS A 321 -1.65 6.43 1.05
CA HIS A 321 -1.36 7.78 0.55
C HIS A 321 -2.20 8.10 -0.70
N LEU A 322 -2.37 7.13 -1.62
CA LEU A 322 -3.23 7.31 -2.80
C LEU A 322 -4.67 7.60 -2.40
N LEU A 323 -5.23 6.87 -1.44
CA LEU A 323 -6.60 7.11 -1.02
C LEU A 323 -6.77 8.48 -0.36
N ARG A 324 -5.82 8.89 0.49
CA ARG A 324 -5.88 10.19 1.16
C ARG A 324 -5.66 11.36 0.21
N ILE A 325 -4.77 11.24 -0.78
CA ILE A 325 -4.61 12.32 -1.76
C ILE A 325 -5.85 12.46 -2.66
N ILE A 326 -6.51 11.35 -3.02
CA ILE A 326 -7.82 11.39 -3.68
C ILE A 326 -8.80 12.23 -2.83
N GLY A 327 -8.87 12.00 -1.54
CA GLY A 327 -9.71 12.78 -0.62
C GLY A 327 -9.37 14.27 -0.63
N ARG A 328 -8.08 14.62 -0.62
CA ARG A 328 -7.63 16.02 -0.61
C ARG A 328 -7.88 16.77 -1.90
N THR A 329 -7.94 16.10 -3.04
CA THR A 329 -8.37 16.75 -4.29
C THR A 329 -9.85 17.18 -4.27
N GLN A 330 -10.65 16.59 -3.40
CA GLN A 330 -12.07 16.88 -3.27
C GLN A 330 -12.40 17.77 -2.08
N ASN A 331 -11.63 17.68 -1.01
CA ASN A 331 -11.78 18.50 0.19
C ASN A 331 -10.42 18.98 0.67
N THR A 332 -10.13 20.26 0.49
CA THR A 332 -8.85 20.89 0.87
C THR A 332 -8.80 21.29 2.34
N ASP A 333 -9.89 21.17 3.10
CA ASP A 333 -9.91 21.47 4.53
C ASP A 333 -9.06 20.44 5.29
N ILE A 334 -7.93 20.90 5.83
CA ILE A 334 -6.97 20.06 6.57
C ILE A 334 -7.54 19.51 7.89
N TYR A 335 -8.62 20.07 8.40
CA TYR A 335 -9.32 19.59 9.59
C TYR A 335 -10.35 18.50 9.27
N SER A 336 -10.68 18.30 7.99
CA SER A 336 -11.53 17.19 7.57
C SER A 336 -10.75 15.89 7.50
N ASP A 337 -11.45 14.77 7.67
CA ASP A 337 -10.87 13.43 7.52
C ASP A 337 -10.56 13.13 6.04
N ALA A 338 -9.27 13.10 5.70
CA ALA A 338 -8.81 12.82 4.34
C ALA A 338 -9.09 11.37 3.91
N LEU A 339 -9.11 10.42 4.86
CA LEU A 339 -9.43 9.03 4.60
C LEU A 339 -10.90 8.89 4.21
N GLN A 340 -11.80 9.45 5.03
CA GLN A 340 -13.24 9.41 4.75
C GLN A 340 -13.60 10.14 3.44
N ALA A 341 -13.01 11.32 3.21
CA ALA A 341 -13.20 12.05 1.96
C ALA A 341 -12.74 11.24 0.73
N GLY A 342 -11.64 10.49 0.86
CA GLY A 342 -11.15 9.57 -0.18
C GLY A 342 -12.12 8.42 -0.45
N ILE A 343 -12.64 7.80 0.61
CA ILE A 343 -13.62 6.72 0.53
C ILE A 343 -14.91 7.19 -0.17
N ASP A 344 -15.43 8.34 0.24
CA ASP A 344 -16.66 8.92 -0.32
C ASP A 344 -16.49 9.26 -1.80
N TYR A 345 -15.31 9.78 -2.17
CA TYR A 345 -15.03 10.07 -3.57
C TYR A 345 -14.89 8.81 -4.41
N VAL A 346 -14.22 7.77 -3.91
CA VAL A 346 -14.13 6.47 -4.60
C VAL A 346 -15.52 5.93 -4.93
N LYS A 347 -16.44 5.94 -3.96
CA LYS A 347 -17.84 5.51 -4.19
C LYS A 347 -18.51 6.36 -5.25
N LYS A 348 -18.48 7.67 -5.09
CA LYS A 348 -19.07 8.64 -6.03
C LYS A 348 -18.52 8.46 -7.45
N PHE A 349 -17.20 8.31 -7.59
CA PHE A 349 -16.56 8.16 -8.90
C PHE A 349 -17.07 6.90 -9.63
N TRP A 350 -17.07 5.73 -8.97
CA TRP A 350 -17.48 4.50 -9.62
C TRP A 350 -18.98 4.48 -9.94
N GLU A 351 -19.83 5.06 -9.11
CA GLU A 351 -21.25 5.25 -9.43
C GLU A 351 -21.45 6.14 -10.68
N GLN A 352 -20.67 7.19 -10.82
CA GLN A 352 -20.68 8.03 -12.03
C GLN A 352 -20.21 7.29 -13.28
N GLN A 353 -19.38 6.25 -13.14
CA GLN A 353 -19.00 5.36 -14.24
C GLN A 353 -20.06 4.27 -14.52
N GLY A 354 -21.19 4.27 -13.80
CA GLY A 354 -22.27 3.29 -13.93
C GLY A 354 -22.01 1.97 -13.21
N ILE A 355 -21.04 1.93 -12.29
CA ILE A 355 -20.71 0.75 -11.46
C ILE A 355 -21.27 0.97 -10.05
N SER A 356 -22.25 0.11 -9.66
CA SER A 356 -22.91 0.23 -8.37
C SER A 356 -21.96 -0.04 -7.21
N THR A 357 -21.89 0.88 -6.25
CA THR A 357 -21.09 0.74 -5.02
C THR A 357 -21.88 0.18 -3.84
N SER A 358 -23.08 -0.33 -4.05
CA SER A 358 -23.96 -0.83 -2.98
C SER A 358 -23.36 -1.98 -2.15
N SER A 359 -22.44 -2.77 -2.73
CA SER A 359 -21.73 -3.85 -2.04
C SER A 359 -20.41 -3.37 -1.40
N LEU A 360 -20.01 -2.09 -1.59
CA LEU A 360 -18.71 -1.58 -1.19
C LEU A 360 -18.73 -0.99 0.22
N THR A 361 -17.95 -1.58 1.12
CA THR A 361 -17.56 -1.02 2.40
C THR A 361 -16.04 -0.87 2.42
N LEU A 362 -15.55 0.36 2.53
CA LEU A 362 -14.12 0.66 2.65
C LEU A 362 -13.83 1.31 3.99
N HIS A 363 -12.69 0.96 4.56
CA HIS A 363 -12.11 1.54 5.78
C HIS A 363 -10.67 1.97 5.58
N ASP A 364 -10.05 1.56 4.45
CA ASP A 364 -8.69 1.94 4.07
C ASP A 364 -8.44 1.76 2.58
N GLY A 365 -7.27 2.20 2.11
CA GLY A 365 -6.87 2.08 0.71
C GLY A 365 -6.13 0.78 0.38
N SER A 366 -5.64 0.07 1.38
CA SER A 366 -4.75 -1.08 1.23
C SER A 366 -5.43 -2.44 1.36
N GLY A 367 -6.59 -2.50 2.03
CA GLY A 367 -7.26 -3.73 2.38
C GLY A 367 -6.67 -4.39 3.63
N LEU A 368 -6.00 -3.63 4.50
CA LEU A 368 -5.47 -4.12 5.78
C LEU A 368 -6.59 -4.26 6.81
N ALA A 369 -7.54 -3.31 6.85
CA ALA A 369 -8.70 -3.36 7.72
C ALA A 369 -9.56 -4.60 7.39
N PRO A 370 -9.77 -5.54 8.33
CA PRO A 370 -10.54 -6.75 8.07
C PRO A 370 -12.04 -6.49 7.83
N GLN A 371 -12.52 -5.30 8.17
CA GLN A 371 -13.89 -4.84 7.94
C GLN A 371 -14.15 -4.37 6.50
N ASN A 372 -13.12 -4.14 5.68
CA ASN A 372 -13.31 -3.91 4.26
C ASN A 372 -14.13 -5.07 3.65
N ALA A 373 -15.10 -4.74 2.83
CA ALA A 373 -15.93 -5.74 2.16
C ALA A 373 -16.46 -5.21 0.82
N PHE A 374 -16.49 -6.08 -0.18
CA PHE A 374 -17.18 -5.86 -1.44
C PHE A 374 -17.41 -7.17 -2.19
N SER A 375 -18.24 -7.12 -3.23
CA SER A 375 -18.59 -8.30 -4.00
C SER A 375 -17.60 -8.58 -5.13
N PRO A 376 -17.42 -9.85 -5.55
CA PRO A 376 -16.65 -10.21 -6.74
C PRO A 376 -17.12 -9.50 -8.00
N ALA A 377 -18.44 -9.37 -8.18
CA ALA A 377 -19.01 -8.68 -9.34
C ALA A 377 -18.56 -7.23 -9.41
N PHE A 378 -18.64 -6.47 -8.31
CA PHE A 378 -18.21 -5.09 -8.25
C PHE A 378 -16.74 -4.90 -8.69
N LEU A 379 -15.82 -5.71 -8.16
CA LEU A 379 -14.41 -5.57 -8.52
C LEU A 379 -14.14 -6.02 -9.97
N THR A 380 -14.86 -7.03 -10.46
CA THR A 380 -14.74 -7.48 -11.86
C THR A 380 -15.27 -6.43 -12.84
N GLU A 381 -16.32 -5.67 -12.48
CA GLU A 381 -16.81 -4.54 -13.27
C GLU A 381 -15.77 -3.40 -13.35
N ILE A 382 -15.07 -3.08 -12.25
CA ILE A 382 -13.95 -2.13 -12.26
C ILE A 382 -12.85 -2.61 -13.22
N LEU A 383 -12.45 -3.89 -13.14
CA LEU A 383 -11.47 -4.45 -14.06
C LEU A 383 -11.92 -4.35 -15.51
N ALA A 384 -13.18 -4.69 -15.81
CA ALA A 384 -13.73 -4.57 -17.15
C ALA A 384 -13.72 -3.11 -17.65
N TYR A 385 -14.09 -2.16 -16.79
CA TYR A 385 -14.00 -0.73 -17.12
C TYR A 385 -12.56 -0.31 -17.43
N MET A 386 -11.62 -0.64 -16.54
CA MET A 386 -10.20 -0.29 -16.73
C MET A 386 -9.61 -0.87 -18.01
N TYR A 387 -10.04 -2.05 -18.42
CA TYR A 387 -9.55 -2.69 -19.65
C TYR A 387 -10.17 -2.09 -20.92
N THR A 388 -11.50 -1.84 -20.90
CA THR A 388 -12.27 -1.54 -22.12
C THR A 388 -12.55 -0.07 -22.33
N LYS A 389 -12.58 0.76 -21.27
CA LYS A 389 -13.03 2.16 -21.34
C LYS A 389 -11.96 3.16 -20.87
N SER A 390 -11.08 2.77 -19.97
CA SER A 390 -10.08 3.69 -19.40
C SER A 390 -9.00 4.06 -20.40
N LYS A 391 -8.65 5.34 -20.46
CA LYS A 391 -7.45 5.82 -21.16
C LYS A 391 -6.15 5.41 -20.47
N ASN A 392 -6.21 5.00 -19.21
CA ASN A 392 -5.09 4.46 -18.45
C ASN A 392 -5.00 2.92 -18.52
N SER A 393 -5.78 2.27 -19.40
CA SER A 393 -5.88 0.81 -19.54
C SER A 393 -4.52 0.11 -19.53
N LYS A 394 -3.62 0.54 -20.43
CA LYS A 394 -2.29 -0.05 -20.54
C LYS A 394 -1.46 0.12 -19.26
N VAL A 395 -1.45 1.31 -18.67
CA VAL A 395 -0.70 1.61 -17.45
C VAL A 395 -1.21 0.75 -16.28
N PHE A 396 -2.51 0.67 -16.12
CA PHE A 396 -3.14 -0.13 -15.07
C PHE A 396 -2.85 -1.63 -15.26
N PHE A 397 -3.04 -2.15 -16.48
CA PHE A 397 -2.76 -3.56 -16.80
C PHE A 397 -1.31 -3.92 -16.53
N ASP A 398 -0.36 -3.09 -16.99
CA ASP A 398 1.07 -3.32 -16.82
C ASP A 398 1.54 -3.19 -15.36
N SER A 399 0.79 -2.50 -14.52
CA SER A 399 1.08 -2.37 -13.09
C SER A 399 0.80 -3.65 -12.28
N LEU A 400 -0.01 -4.57 -12.82
CA LEU A 400 -0.36 -5.80 -12.12
C LEU A 400 0.76 -6.85 -12.26
N PRO A 401 1.13 -7.57 -11.17
CA PRO A 401 2.13 -8.62 -11.24
C PRO A 401 1.68 -9.77 -12.14
N LYS A 402 2.63 -10.37 -12.86
CA LYS A 402 2.39 -11.50 -13.77
C LYS A 402 2.62 -12.84 -13.08
N ALA A 403 1.65 -13.71 -13.20
CA ALA A 403 1.68 -15.06 -12.61
C ALA A 403 2.91 -15.87 -13.05
N GLY A 404 3.60 -16.48 -12.09
CA GLY A 404 4.81 -17.26 -12.29
C GLY A 404 6.08 -16.44 -12.57
N LYS A 405 5.99 -15.11 -12.63
CA LYS A 405 7.10 -14.23 -13.05
C LYS A 405 7.56 -13.30 -11.94
N ASP A 406 6.68 -12.46 -11.40
CA ASP A 406 7.09 -11.36 -10.53
C ASP A 406 6.15 -11.11 -9.34
N GLY A 407 6.55 -10.19 -8.51
CA GLY A 407 5.78 -9.66 -7.39
C GLY A 407 5.21 -10.74 -6.48
N THR A 408 4.00 -10.49 -6.01
CA THR A 408 3.25 -11.40 -5.14
C THR A 408 2.73 -12.65 -5.86
N LEU A 409 2.81 -12.69 -7.19
CA LEU A 409 2.40 -13.83 -8.02
C LEU A 409 3.55 -14.71 -8.52
N ARG A 410 4.80 -14.48 -8.07
CA ARG A 410 5.99 -15.22 -8.56
C ARG A 410 5.84 -16.74 -8.48
N SER A 411 5.16 -17.26 -7.47
CA SER A 411 4.91 -18.70 -7.28
C SER A 411 3.52 -19.16 -7.73
N PHE A 412 2.62 -18.24 -8.10
CA PHE A 412 1.25 -18.53 -8.52
C PHE A 412 1.25 -18.91 -10.00
N MET A 413 0.58 -20.01 -10.37
CA MET A 413 0.47 -20.55 -11.75
C MET A 413 1.82 -20.86 -12.41
N ARG A 414 2.91 -20.98 -11.65
CA ARG A 414 4.24 -21.31 -12.18
C ARG A 414 4.25 -22.69 -12.81
N ASN A 415 4.92 -22.85 -13.95
CA ASN A 415 4.98 -24.08 -14.75
C ASN A 415 3.62 -24.58 -15.24
N THR A 416 2.63 -23.70 -15.44
CA THR A 416 1.32 -24.02 -16.03
C THR A 416 1.14 -23.35 -17.39
N LYS A 417 0.09 -23.73 -18.12
CA LYS A 417 -0.27 -23.10 -19.41
C LYS A 417 -0.55 -21.59 -19.31
N TYR A 418 -0.86 -21.09 -18.09
CA TYR A 418 -1.16 -19.68 -17.85
C TYR A 418 -0.04 -18.90 -17.15
N GLU A 419 1.15 -19.49 -17.02
CA GLU A 419 2.33 -18.74 -16.60
C GLU A 419 2.57 -17.53 -17.52
N GLY A 420 2.67 -16.33 -16.95
CA GLY A 420 2.84 -15.07 -17.68
C GLY A 420 1.58 -14.55 -18.39
N LYS A 421 0.47 -15.32 -18.43
CA LYS A 421 -0.78 -14.95 -19.09
C LYS A 421 -1.84 -14.40 -18.13
N ILE A 422 -1.62 -14.52 -16.83
CA ILE A 422 -2.46 -13.90 -15.80
C ILE A 422 -1.70 -12.70 -15.25
N SER A 423 -2.35 -11.52 -15.27
CA SER A 423 -1.92 -10.31 -14.60
C SER A 423 -2.95 -9.98 -13.53
N ALA A 424 -2.59 -10.11 -12.24
CA ALA A 424 -3.59 -10.00 -11.18
C ALA A 424 -3.00 -9.52 -9.86
N LYS A 425 -3.84 -8.91 -9.03
CA LYS A 425 -3.54 -8.59 -7.64
C LYS A 425 -3.93 -9.74 -6.73
N SER A 426 -3.05 -10.11 -5.81
CA SER A 426 -3.36 -11.03 -4.72
C SER A 426 -3.79 -10.26 -3.47
N GLY A 427 -4.65 -10.89 -2.65
CA GLY A 427 -5.03 -10.39 -1.34
C GLY A 427 -5.00 -11.52 -0.31
N SER A 428 -4.37 -11.28 0.85
CA SER A 428 -4.35 -12.26 1.92
C SER A 428 -4.11 -11.65 3.30
N ILE A 429 -4.99 -11.97 4.23
CA ILE A 429 -4.87 -11.76 5.67
C ILE A 429 -5.30 -13.04 6.38
N GLY A 430 -5.41 -13.05 7.70
CA GLY A 430 -5.82 -14.24 8.44
C GLY A 430 -7.14 -14.86 7.94
N GLY A 431 -7.09 -16.08 7.42
CA GLY A 431 -8.28 -16.78 6.90
C GLY A 431 -8.86 -16.22 5.60
N VAL A 432 -8.15 -15.35 4.87
CA VAL A 432 -8.58 -14.76 3.59
C VAL A 432 -7.54 -15.01 2.51
N GLN A 433 -7.99 -15.44 1.32
CA GLN A 433 -7.18 -15.57 0.12
C GLN A 433 -7.99 -15.13 -1.10
N CYS A 434 -7.53 -14.11 -1.80
CA CYS A 434 -8.20 -13.50 -2.93
C CYS A 434 -7.24 -13.27 -4.10
N TYR A 435 -7.78 -13.33 -5.32
CA TYR A 435 -7.10 -12.93 -6.56
C TYR A 435 -8.08 -12.21 -7.47
N SER A 436 -7.63 -11.10 -8.07
CA SER A 436 -8.46 -10.31 -8.98
C SER A 436 -7.59 -9.69 -10.07
N GLY A 437 -7.98 -9.82 -11.33
CA GLY A 437 -7.23 -9.35 -12.48
C GLY A 437 -7.69 -9.95 -13.80
N TYR A 438 -6.73 -10.20 -14.69
CA TYR A 438 -6.97 -10.58 -16.06
C TYR A 438 -6.30 -11.90 -16.42
N LEU A 439 -6.99 -12.73 -17.22
CA LEU A 439 -6.43 -13.85 -17.95
C LEU A 439 -6.49 -13.53 -19.45
N ILE A 440 -5.31 -13.37 -20.08
CA ILE A 440 -5.18 -13.03 -21.51
C ILE A 440 -4.41 -14.15 -22.20
N ASP A 441 -5.10 -14.95 -23.04
CA ASP A 441 -4.53 -16.06 -23.81
C ASP A 441 -5.22 -16.18 -25.16
N GLY A 442 -4.68 -15.56 -26.18
CA GLY A 442 -5.28 -15.50 -27.51
C GLY A 442 -6.68 -14.86 -27.47
N ASN A 443 -7.68 -15.61 -27.86
CA ASN A 443 -9.09 -15.15 -27.85
C ASN A 443 -9.71 -15.14 -26.44
N LYS A 444 -9.08 -15.75 -25.44
CA LYS A 444 -9.53 -15.70 -24.06
C LYS A 444 -9.07 -14.40 -23.42
N GLN A 445 -9.97 -13.47 -23.22
CA GLN A 445 -9.74 -12.19 -22.56
C GLN A 445 -10.75 -12.05 -21.43
N TYR A 446 -10.35 -12.48 -20.24
CA TYR A 446 -11.24 -12.54 -19.09
C TYR A 446 -10.77 -11.60 -17.98
N ALA A 447 -11.71 -10.85 -17.40
CA ALA A 447 -11.55 -10.27 -16.06
C ALA A 447 -12.09 -11.26 -15.04
N PHE A 448 -11.39 -11.44 -13.93
CA PHE A 448 -11.83 -12.36 -12.88
C PHE A 448 -11.60 -11.81 -11.48
N THR A 449 -12.47 -12.19 -10.56
CA THR A 449 -12.30 -11.99 -9.11
C THR A 449 -12.69 -13.29 -8.40
N VAL A 450 -11.77 -13.82 -7.59
CA VAL A 450 -11.95 -14.98 -6.72
C VAL A 450 -11.67 -14.56 -5.29
N MET A 451 -12.64 -14.69 -4.41
CA MET A 451 -12.55 -14.31 -2.99
C MET A 451 -12.92 -15.51 -2.13
N ILE A 452 -12.03 -15.93 -1.24
CA ILE A 452 -12.22 -17.05 -0.32
C ILE A 452 -11.94 -16.55 1.10
N ASN A 453 -12.95 -16.63 1.96
CA ASN A 453 -12.90 -16.19 3.34
C ASN A 453 -13.16 -17.33 4.31
N LYS A 454 -12.50 -17.30 5.48
CA LYS A 454 -12.70 -18.24 6.59
C LYS A 454 -12.47 -19.70 6.23
N PHE A 455 -11.48 -19.98 5.40
CA PHE A 455 -11.06 -21.34 5.09
C PHE A 455 -10.33 -22.02 6.27
N ASN A 456 -10.41 -23.34 6.35
CA ASN A 456 -9.78 -24.15 7.42
C ASN A 456 -8.47 -24.82 6.99
N GLY A 457 -8.21 -24.90 5.69
CA GLY A 457 -6.97 -25.44 5.16
C GLY A 457 -5.78 -24.52 5.28
N THR A 458 -4.63 -24.98 4.82
CA THR A 458 -3.46 -24.14 4.66
C THR A 458 -3.64 -23.18 3.47
N ARG A 459 -2.98 -22.02 3.52
CA ARG A 459 -2.98 -21.07 2.39
C ARG A 459 -2.48 -21.72 1.10
N SER A 460 -1.55 -22.66 1.18
CA SER A 460 -1.03 -23.39 0.01
C SER A 460 -2.12 -24.28 -0.64
N GLN A 461 -2.93 -24.97 0.16
CA GLN A 461 -4.05 -25.77 -0.34
C GLN A 461 -5.10 -24.90 -1.06
N VAL A 462 -5.51 -23.81 -0.42
CA VAL A 462 -6.47 -22.87 -1.02
C VAL A 462 -5.93 -22.26 -2.31
N ARG A 463 -4.66 -21.87 -2.34
CA ARG A 463 -4.02 -21.38 -3.57
C ARG A 463 -4.05 -22.43 -4.68
N SER A 464 -3.68 -23.67 -4.37
CA SER A 464 -3.72 -24.78 -5.35
C SER A 464 -5.13 -25.05 -5.89
N ALA A 465 -6.15 -24.96 -5.04
CA ALA A 465 -7.54 -25.10 -5.47
C ALA A 465 -7.95 -23.97 -6.43
N ILE A 466 -7.58 -22.72 -6.14
CA ILE A 466 -7.81 -21.57 -7.04
C ILE A 466 -7.05 -21.75 -8.37
N GLU A 467 -5.78 -22.19 -8.34
CA GLU A 467 -4.99 -22.44 -9.55
C GLU A 467 -5.67 -23.49 -10.45
N LYS A 468 -6.17 -24.61 -9.89
CA LYS A 468 -6.92 -25.63 -10.64
C LYS A 468 -8.18 -25.07 -11.26
N PHE A 469 -8.94 -24.26 -10.51
CA PHE A 469 -10.13 -23.58 -11.04
C PHE A 469 -9.79 -22.68 -12.22
N LEU A 470 -8.79 -21.79 -12.07
CA LEU A 470 -8.40 -20.89 -13.17
C LEU A 470 -7.86 -21.66 -14.39
N LEU A 471 -7.23 -22.83 -14.21
CA LEU A 471 -6.78 -23.69 -15.30
C LEU A 471 -7.95 -24.32 -16.09
N SER A 472 -9.14 -24.35 -15.52
CA SER A 472 -10.35 -24.84 -16.20
C SER A 472 -11.02 -23.78 -17.09
N LEU A 473 -10.60 -22.49 -16.97
CA LEU A 473 -11.03 -21.42 -17.85
C LEU A 473 -10.31 -21.50 -19.20
#